data_b9c713d9967362d9a2b158f2c009fb4d
#
_entry.id   b9c713d9967362d9a2b158f2c009fb4d
#
_cell.length_a   1.000
_cell.length_b   1.000
_cell.length_c   1.000
_cell.angle_alpha   90.00
_cell.angle_beta   90.00
_cell.angle_gamma   90.00
#
_symmetry.space_group_name_H-M   'P 1'
#
loop_
_entity.id
_entity.type
_entity.pdbx_description
1 polymer ?
#
loop_
_entity_poly.entity_id
_entity_poly.type
_entity_poly.pdbx_seq_one_letter_code
_entity_poly.pdbx_strand_id
1 'polypeptide(L)'
;LGSQGYGSLVRKLSKTDAAVAILGAGQLAVEIIPWLTKQKAVQVVCRDLNRARPVQVAHPSVELCQVDVVETPVHGCLVVAAPITDADLFAWLQARPGQVRKILDLRGELEDASLFKEYQFFSLKDVFSNIEKNKKDLEQKVVELKKLVRVRAEEHAERIHYRPFGWEDLCV
;
A
#
# COMPACT_ATOMS: atom_id res chain seq x y z
N LEU A 1 -3.62 -14.35 -3.16
CA LEU A 1 -3.94 -13.92 -1.80
C LEU A 1 -3.00 -12.74 -1.49
N GLY A 2 -3.55 -11.50 -1.48
CA GLY A 2 -2.75 -10.30 -1.28
C GLY A 2 -2.16 -10.25 0.12
N SER A 3 -0.88 -9.89 0.25
CA SER A 3 -0.27 -9.65 1.55
C SER A 3 -0.99 -8.48 2.23
N GLN A 4 -1.29 -8.61 3.51
CA GLN A 4 -2.02 -7.61 4.29
C GLN A 4 -1.08 -6.65 5.05
N GLY A 5 0.15 -6.46 4.55
CA GLY A 5 1.14 -5.56 5.14
C GLY A 5 0.90 -4.08 4.81
N TYR A 6 1.55 -3.20 5.56
CA TYR A 6 1.51 -1.74 5.36
C TYR A 6 1.77 -1.33 3.91
N GLY A 7 2.75 -1.95 3.25
CA GLY A 7 3.11 -1.64 1.88
C GLY A 7 1.98 -1.89 0.89
N SER A 8 1.26 -3.03 1.01
CA SER A 8 0.14 -3.36 0.13
C SER A 8 -1.03 -2.38 0.30
N LEU A 9 -1.24 -1.92 1.54
CA LEU A 9 -2.30 -1.00 1.86
C LEU A 9 -1.99 0.43 1.39
N VAL A 10 -0.78 0.92 1.65
CA VAL A 10 -0.30 2.20 1.13
C VAL A 10 -0.43 2.22 -0.40
N ARG A 11 -0.03 1.15 -1.08
CA ARG A 11 -0.21 1.00 -2.54
C ARG A 11 -1.67 1.11 -2.96
N LYS A 12 -2.60 0.48 -2.22
CA LYS A 12 -4.03 0.53 -2.51
C LYS A 12 -4.61 1.92 -2.31
N LEU A 13 -4.29 2.57 -1.19
CA LEU A 13 -4.79 3.90 -0.85
C LEU A 13 -4.19 5.00 -1.74
N SER A 14 -2.96 4.81 -2.21
CA SER A 14 -2.30 5.73 -3.15
C SER A 14 -2.54 5.38 -4.63
N LYS A 15 -3.48 4.47 -4.96
CA LYS A 15 -3.65 3.93 -6.33
C LYS A 15 -3.84 5.01 -7.39
N THR A 16 -4.54 6.09 -7.06
CA THR A 16 -4.84 7.21 -7.97
C THR A 16 -3.72 8.23 -8.07
N ASP A 17 -2.71 8.15 -7.20
CA ASP A 17 -1.64 9.14 -7.13
C ASP A 17 -0.45 8.68 -8.01
N ALA A 18 0.04 9.57 -8.87
CA ALA A 18 1.17 9.28 -9.76
C ALA A 18 2.52 9.23 -9.00
N ALA A 19 2.62 10.01 -7.93
CA ALA A 19 3.80 10.08 -7.08
C ALA A 19 3.43 9.91 -5.60
N VAL A 20 4.35 9.36 -4.82
CA VAL A 20 4.21 9.18 -3.37
C VAL A 20 5.49 9.67 -2.70
N ALA A 21 5.33 10.59 -1.75
CA ALA A 21 6.41 10.98 -0.87
C ALA A 21 6.30 10.22 0.45
N ILE A 22 7.42 9.75 0.98
CA ILE A 22 7.51 9.08 2.27
C ILE A 22 8.33 9.97 3.19
N LEU A 23 7.73 10.49 4.24
CA LEU A 23 8.42 11.25 5.26
C LEU A 23 9.03 10.29 6.29
N GLY A 24 10.33 10.14 6.23
CA GLY A 24 11.13 9.21 7.03
C GLY A 24 11.79 8.12 6.20
N ALA A 25 12.99 7.70 6.64
CA ALA A 25 13.80 6.65 6.01
C ALA A 25 14.03 5.47 6.97
N GLY A 26 13.10 5.23 7.91
CA GLY A 26 13.17 4.14 8.89
C GLY A 26 12.69 2.79 8.33
N GLN A 27 12.61 1.79 9.22
CA GLN A 27 12.19 0.41 8.90
C GLN A 27 10.87 0.36 8.12
N LEU A 28 9.88 1.16 8.55
CA LEU A 28 8.57 1.20 7.91
C LEU A 28 8.64 1.70 6.46
N ALA A 29 9.48 2.70 6.18
CA ALA A 29 9.71 3.17 4.82
C ALA A 29 10.33 2.06 3.94
N VAL A 30 11.32 1.33 4.46
CA VAL A 30 11.95 0.20 3.77
C VAL A 30 10.94 -0.89 3.41
N GLU A 31 9.97 -1.18 4.28
CA GLU A 31 8.91 -2.16 4.01
C GLU A 31 7.90 -1.69 2.94
N ILE A 32 7.64 -0.39 2.85
CA ILE A 32 6.64 0.19 1.95
C ILE A 32 7.19 0.38 0.53
N ILE A 33 8.42 0.83 0.39
CA ILE A 33 9.04 1.21 -0.87
C ILE A 33 8.92 0.13 -1.97
N PRO A 34 9.21 -1.17 -1.72
CA PRO A 34 9.12 -2.21 -2.75
C PRO A 34 7.72 -2.36 -3.37
N TRP A 35 6.69 -1.94 -2.64
CA TRP A 35 5.30 -1.99 -3.10
C TRP A 35 4.92 -0.84 -4.02
N LEU A 36 5.65 0.27 -3.96
CA LEU A 36 5.37 1.50 -4.68
C LEU A 36 6.24 1.67 -5.92
N THR A 37 7.53 1.37 -5.83
CA THR A 37 8.54 1.65 -6.88
C THR A 37 8.26 1.00 -8.23
N LYS A 38 7.44 -0.07 -8.26
CA LYS A 38 7.07 -0.74 -9.52
C LYS A 38 6.04 0.04 -10.35
N GLN A 39 5.32 0.98 -9.76
CA GLN A 39 4.17 1.62 -10.40
C GLN A 39 4.14 3.15 -10.27
N LYS A 40 5.00 3.73 -9.43
CA LYS A 40 4.95 5.14 -9.05
C LYS A 40 6.33 5.75 -8.89
N ALA A 41 6.41 7.05 -9.08
CA ALA A 41 7.54 7.83 -8.60
C ALA A 41 7.50 7.86 -7.06
N VAL A 42 8.61 7.49 -6.44
CA VAL A 42 8.74 7.45 -4.97
C VAL A 42 9.83 8.40 -4.54
N GLN A 43 9.49 9.27 -3.62
CA GLN A 43 10.39 10.23 -3.02
C GLN A 43 10.48 9.95 -1.52
N VAL A 44 11.68 9.89 -0.97
CA VAL A 44 11.92 9.73 0.46
C VAL A 44 12.46 11.03 1.02
N VAL A 45 11.68 11.64 1.89
CA VAL A 45 12.02 12.90 2.56
C VAL A 45 12.56 12.58 3.95
N CYS A 46 13.80 12.96 4.24
CA CYS A 46 14.46 12.66 5.50
C CYS A 46 15.39 13.79 5.95
N ARG A 47 15.74 13.78 7.24
CA ARG A 47 16.68 14.76 7.82
C ARG A 47 18.13 14.47 7.45
N ASP A 48 18.48 13.20 7.39
CA ASP A 48 19.84 12.73 7.14
C ASP A 48 19.89 11.84 5.90
N LEU A 49 20.37 12.39 4.80
CA LEU A 49 20.51 11.68 3.53
C LEU A 49 21.47 10.48 3.61
N ASN A 50 22.49 10.54 4.48
CA ASN A 50 23.44 9.45 4.61
C ASN A 50 22.78 8.20 5.19
N ARG A 51 21.83 8.38 6.14
CA ARG A 51 21.02 7.28 6.67
C ARG A 51 20.05 6.69 5.65
N ALA A 52 19.61 7.50 4.68
CA ALA A 52 18.69 7.07 3.63
C ALA A 52 19.40 6.43 2.42
N ARG A 53 20.71 6.62 2.26
CA ARG A 53 21.49 6.04 1.14
C ARG A 53 21.30 4.53 0.93
N PRO A 54 21.25 3.68 1.98
CA PRO A 54 20.98 2.25 1.77
C PRO A 54 19.66 1.97 1.07
N VAL A 55 18.64 2.80 1.31
CA VAL A 55 17.33 2.71 0.64
C VAL A 55 17.47 2.98 -0.86
N GLN A 56 18.23 4.02 -1.23
CA GLN A 56 18.46 4.37 -2.64
C GLN A 56 19.33 3.32 -3.36
N VAL A 57 20.32 2.75 -2.67
CA VAL A 57 21.13 1.65 -3.23
C VAL A 57 20.25 0.43 -3.53
N ALA A 58 19.33 0.07 -2.61
CA ALA A 58 18.41 -1.04 -2.80
C ALA A 58 17.31 -0.74 -3.85
N HIS A 59 16.94 0.54 -3.99
CA HIS A 59 15.88 1.00 -4.90
C HIS A 59 16.34 2.24 -5.67
N PRO A 60 17.11 2.08 -6.76
CA PRO A 60 17.71 3.20 -7.51
C PRO A 60 16.70 4.20 -8.10
N SER A 61 15.45 3.81 -8.24
CA SER A 61 14.36 4.68 -8.72
C SER A 61 13.80 5.61 -7.66
N VAL A 62 14.24 5.49 -6.39
CA VAL A 62 13.82 6.34 -5.28
C VAL A 62 14.64 7.62 -5.28
N GLU A 63 13.95 8.74 -5.25
CA GLU A 63 14.55 10.06 -5.06
C GLU A 63 14.70 10.35 -3.56
N LEU A 64 15.88 10.78 -3.14
CA LEU A 64 16.13 11.21 -1.77
C LEU A 64 16.09 12.74 -1.66
N CYS A 65 15.31 13.23 -0.72
CA CYS A 65 15.15 14.65 -0.47
C CYS A 65 15.39 14.99 1.00
N GLN A 66 16.01 16.12 1.23
CA GLN A 66 16.20 16.63 2.58
C GLN A 66 14.93 17.36 3.06
N VAL A 67 14.53 17.14 4.30
CA VAL A 67 13.27 17.66 4.85
C VAL A 67 13.19 19.18 4.86
N ASP A 68 14.34 19.84 5.04
CA ASP A 68 14.44 21.31 5.15
C ASP A 68 14.44 22.01 3.78
N VAL A 69 14.61 21.27 2.67
CA VAL A 69 14.61 21.84 1.32
C VAL A 69 13.18 22.00 0.83
N VAL A 70 12.65 23.22 0.90
CA VAL A 70 11.28 23.57 0.50
C VAL A 70 11.09 23.50 -1.02
N GLU A 71 12.14 23.73 -1.78
CA GLU A 71 12.12 23.78 -3.25
C GLU A 71 11.90 22.41 -3.91
N THR A 72 12.14 21.33 -3.17
CA THR A 72 11.88 20.01 -3.70
C THR A 72 10.38 19.71 -3.69
N PRO A 73 9.74 19.63 -4.85
CA PRO A 73 8.30 19.44 -4.92
C PRO A 73 7.92 18.07 -4.39
N VAL A 74 7.00 18.05 -3.44
CA VAL A 74 6.38 16.83 -2.91
C VAL A 74 4.96 16.76 -3.46
N HIS A 75 4.72 15.91 -4.45
CA HIS A 75 3.43 15.88 -5.12
C HIS A 75 2.58 14.68 -4.74
N GLY A 76 1.28 14.94 -4.57
CA GLY A 76 0.25 13.92 -4.49
C GLY A 76 0.03 13.36 -3.07
N CYS A 77 0.48 12.15 -2.81
CA CYS A 77 0.25 11.43 -1.56
C CYS A 77 1.50 11.46 -0.66
N LEU A 78 1.33 11.91 0.57
CA LEU A 78 2.36 11.86 1.62
C LEU A 78 2.09 10.68 2.55
N VAL A 79 3.10 9.84 2.76
CA VAL A 79 3.11 8.78 3.77
C VAL A 79 3.98 9.23 4.92
N VAL A 80 3.42 9.37 6.12
CA VAL A 80 4.17 9.77 7.31
C VAL A 80 4.64 8.51 8.04
N ALA A 81 5.95 8.27 7.96
CA ALA A 81 6.62 7.10 8.56
C ALA A 81 7.78 7.52 9.51
N ALA A 82 7.79 8.78 9.95
CA ALA A 82 8.78 9.33 10.88
C ALA A 82 8.10 9.76 12.18
N PRO A 83 8.80 9.71 13.31
CA PRO A 83 8.33 10.30 14.56
C PRO A 83 8.46 11.84 14.48
N ILE A 84 7.41 12.48 14.02
CA ILE A 84 7.27 13.93 13.93
C ILE A 84 6.02 14.36 14.70
N THR A 85 6.04 15.52 15.36
CA THR A 85 4.85 16.04 16.04
C THR A 85 3.80 16.52 15.04
N ASP A 86 2.54 16.63 15.45
CA ASP A 86 1.47 17.13 14.58
C ASP A 86 1.73 18.59 14.19
N ALA A 87 2.24 19.40 15.12
CA ALA A 87 2.60 20.80 14.87
C ALA A 87 3.72 20.94 13.83
N ASP A 88 4.78 20.11 13.94
CA ASP A 88 5.89 20.15 12.98
C ASP A 88 5.47 19.63 11.61
N LEU A 89 4.64 18.57 11.56
CA LEU A 89 4.09 18.06 10.31
C LEU A 89 3.20 19.12 9.64
N PHE A 90 2.35 19.79 10.41
CA PHE A 90 1.49 20.85 9.89
C PHE A 90 2.31 22.03 9.37
N ALA A 91 3.31 22.51 10.13
CA ALA A 91 4.21 23.57 9.69
C ALA A 91 4.96 23.19 8.39
N TRP A 92 5.42 21.94 8.30
CA TRP A 92 6.07 21.42 7.09
C TRP A 92 5.16 21.41 5.87
N LEU A 93 3.86 21.06 6.06
CA LEU A 93 2.85 21.10 5.01
C LEU A 93 2.50 22.53 4.58
N GLN A 94 2.39 23.45 5.54
CA GLN A 94 2.11 24.88 5.27
C GLN A 94 3.22 25.54 4.45
N ALA A 95 4.46 25.10 4.62
CA ALA A 95 5.58 25.57 3.79
C ALA A 95 5.50 25.08 2.33
N ARG A 96 4.57 24.13 2.01
CA ARG A 96 4.42 23.49 0.69
C ARG A 96 2.96 23.50 0.22
N PRO A 97 2.35 24.67 0.07
CA PRO A 97 0.93 24.79 -0.24
C PRO A 97 0.57 24.13 -1.56
N GLY A 98 -0.52 23.34 -1.56
CA GLY A 98 -1.06 22.69 -2.76
C GLY A 98 -0.28 21.50 -3.30
N GLN A 99 0.86 21.14 -2.71
CA GLN A 99 1.69 20.03 -3.15
C GLN A 99 1.13 18.66 -2.69
N VAL A 100 0.68 18.60 -1.44
CA VAL A 100 0.10 17.39 -0.84
C VAL A 100 -1.41 17.49 -0.84
N ARG A 101 -2.08 16.44 -1.29
CA ARG A 101 -3.56 16.34 -1.27
C ARG A 101 -4.04 15.26 -0.31
N LYS A 102 -3.24 14.23 -0.16
CA LYS A 102 -3.56 13.04 0.62
C LYS A 102 -2.45 12.75 1.62
N ILE A 103 -2.82 12.44 2.84
CA ILE A 103 -1.90 12.06 3.90
C ILE A 103 -2.27 10.67 4.41
N LEU A 104 -1.31 9.76 4.41
CA LEU A 104 -1.41 8.45 5.04
C LEU A 104 -0.50 8.48 6.27
N ASP A 105 -1.09 8.68 7.43
CA ASP A 105 -0.35 8.76 8.68
C ASP A 105 -0.21 7.37 9.30
N LEU A 106 1.03 6.88 9.34
CA LEU A 106 1.38 5.58 9.91
C LEU A 106 2.00 5.70 11.30
N ARG A 107 1.97 6.87 11.91
CA ARG A 107 2.37 7.07 13.31
C ARG A 107 1.32 6.44 14.23
N GLY A 108 1.75 5.96 15.39
CA GLY A 108 0.84 5.40 16.39
C GLY A 108 0.03 6.44 17.16
N GLU A 109 0.54 7.66 17.24
CA GLU A 109 0.01 8.74 18.06
C GLU A 109 -0.35 9.93 17.16
N LEU A 110 -1.62 10.28 17.19
CA LEU A 110 -2.18 11.45 16.55
C LEU A 110 -2.83 12.28 17.66
N GLU A 111 -2.30 13.46 17.93
CA GLU A 111 -2.77 14.35 19.00
C GLU A 111 -3.96 15.19 18.54
N ASP A 112 -3.89 15.78 17.34
CA ASP A 112 -4.92 16.66 16.81
C ASP A 112 -5.19 16.47 15.31
N ALA A 113 -6.16 15.60 15.01
CA ALA A 113 -6.62 15.39 13.64
C ALA A 113 -7.25 16.64 12.99
N SER A 114 -7.62 17.65 13.78
CA SER A 114 -8.28 18.84 13.27
C SER A 114 -7.38 19.71 12.40
N LEU A 115 -6.07 19.61 12.58
CA LEU A 115 -5.05 20.32 11.79
C LEU A 115 -5.03 19.89 10.32
N PHE A 116 -5.49 18.67 10.03
CA PHE A 116 -5.38 18.06 8.71
C PHE A 116 -6.71 18.00 7.93
N LYS A 117 -7.72 18.76 8.35
CA LYS A 117 -9.08 18.75 7.72
C LYS A 117 -9.10 19.13 6.24
N GLU A 118 -8.14 19.92 5.79
CA GLU A 118 -8.03 20.31 4.37
C GLU A 118 -7.45 19.21 3.47
N TYR A 119 -6.91 18.15 4.08
CA TYR A 119 -6.29 17.04 3.38
C TYR A 119 -7.19 15.81 3.41
N GLN A 120 -7.08 14.96 2.40
CA GLN A 120 -7.63 13.62 2.50
C GLN A 120 -6.76 12.80 3.46
N PHE A 121 -7.13 12.80 4.74
CA PHE A 121 -6.32 12.24 5.82
C PHE A 121 -6.78 10.83 6.19
N PHE A 122 -5.84 9.91 6.29
CA PHE A 122 -6.05 8.55 6.77
C PHE A 122 -5.10 8.27 7.94
N SER A 123 -5.66 8.07 9.11
CA SER A 123 -4.90 7.68 10.29
C SER A 123 -4.52 6.20 10.27
N LEU A 124 -3.61 5.80 11.14
CA LEU A 124 -3.25 4.39 11.33
C LEU A 124 -4.47 3.52 11.67
N LYS A 125 -5.45 4.04 12.43
CA LYS A 125 -6.72 3.36 12.72
C LYS A 125 -7.54 3.10 11.46
N ASP A 126 -7.62 4.08 10.55
CA ASP A 126 -8.33 3.94 9.28
C ASP A 126 -7.65 2.89 8.40
N VAL A 127 -6.32 2.89 8.44
CA VAL A 127 -5.48 1.90 7.77
C VAL A 127 -5.79 0.49 8.27
N PHE A 128 -5.84 0.27 9.59
CA PHE A 128 -6.20 -1.02 10.18
C PHE A 128 -7.65 -1.42 9.92
N SER A 129 -8.61 -0.50 10.04
CA SER A 129 -10.03 -0.75 9.74
C SER A 129 -10.21 -1.23 8.29
N ASN A 130 -9.45 -0.67 7.35
CA ASN A 130 -9.44 -1.13 5.97
C ASN A 130 -8.84 -2.53 5.81
N ILE A 131 -7.80 -2.89 6.59
CA ILE A 131 -7.24 -4.24 6.61
C ILE A 131 -8.30 -5.25 7.08
N GLU A 132 -8.98 -4.97 8.17
CA GLU A 132 -10.00 -5.85 8.74
C GLU A 132 -11.19 -6.06 7.78
N LYS A 133 -11.68 -4.98 7.15
CA LYS A 133 -12.72 -5.08 6.12
C LYS A 133 -12.26 -5.98 4.96
N ASN A 134 -11.06 -5.73 4.44
CA ASN A 134 -10.52 -6.55 3.34
C ASN A 134 -10.36 -8.01 3.74
N LYS A 135 -10.00 -8.30 5.01
CA LYS A 135 -9.88 -9.67 5.52
C LYS A 135 -11.22 -10.37 5.50
N LYS A 136 -12.27 -9.72 6.01
CA LYS A 136 -13.64 -10.27 5.98
C LYS A 136 -14.13 -10.52 4.55
N ASP A 137 -13.92 -9.57 3.64
CA ASP A 137 -14.28 -9.73 2.22
C ASP A 137 -13.54 -10.89 1.56
N LEU A 138 -12.27 -11.09 1.90
CA LEU A 138 -11.47 -12.22 1.41
C LEU A 138 -11.96 -13.55 1.98
N GLU A 139 -12.29 -13.60 3.25
CA GLU A 139 -12.85 -14.81 3.89
C GLU A 139 -14.18 -15.21 3.23
N GLN A 140 -15.07 -14.26 2.96
CA GLN A 140 -16.31 -14.51 2.23
C GLN A 140 -16.05 -15.04 0.82
N LYS A 141 -15.16 -14.41 0.06
CA LYS A 141 -14.78 -14.89 -1.29
C LYS A 141 -14.17 -16.28 -1.28
N VAL A 142 -13.36 -16.60 -0.27
CA VAL A 142 -12.81 -17.97 -0.11
C VAL A 142 -13.90 -18.98 0.13
N VAL A 143 -14.91 -18.66 0.93
CA VAL A 143 -16.06 -19.55 1.16
C VAL A 143 -16.86 -19.76 -0.12
N GLU A 144 -17.13 -18.69 -0.88
CA GLU A 144 -17.82 -18.77 -2.17
C GLU A 144 -17.03 -19.60 -3.20
N LEU A 145 -15.72 -19.37 -3.31
CA LEU A 145 -14.87 -20.13 -4.21
C LEU A 145 -14.81 -21.62 -3.84
N LYS A 146 -14.74 -21.95 -2.54
CA LYS A 146 -14.79 -23.35 -2.09
C LYS A 146 -16.10 -24.03 -2.50
N LYS A 147 -17.24 -23.32 -2.40
CA LYS A 147 -18.54 -23.84 -2.87
C LYS A 147 -18.52 -24.10 -4.38
N LEU A 148 -18.03 -23.12 -5.16
CA LEU A 148 -17.94 -23.25 -6.62
C LEU A 148 -17.02 -24.41 -7.05
N VAL A 149 -15.85 -24.54 -6.40
CA VAL A 149 -14.94 -25.66 -6.67
C VAL A 149 -15.59 -27.00 -6.38
N ARG A 150 -16.33 -27.10 -5.27
CA ARG A 150 -17.04 -28.33 -4.91
C ARG A 150 -18.10 -28.70 -5.95
N VAL A 151 -18.95 -27.76 -6.35
CA VAL A 151 -19.97 -27.97 -7.39
C VAL A 151 -19.33 -28.41 -8.71
N ARG A 152 -18.25 -27.71 -9.13
CA ARG A 152 -17.51 -28.06 -10.34
C ARG A 152 -16.87 -29.44 -10.27
N ALA A 153 -16.36 -29.84 -9.12
CA ALA A 153 -15.78 -31.17 -8.92
C ALA A 153 -16.84 -32.25 -8.98
N GLU A 154 -18.02 -32.04 -8.39
CA GLU A 154 -19.17 -32.93 -8.45
C GLU A 154 -19.68 -33.09 -9.90
N GLU A 155 -19.89 -32.00 -10.62
CA GLU A 155 -20.26 -32.01 -12.05
C GLU A 155 -19.23 -32.75 -12.92
N HIS A 156 -17.93 -32.57 -12.61
CA HIS A 156 -16.88 -33.24 -13.35
C HIS A 156 -16.85 -34.74 -13.05
N ALA A 157 -17.06 -35.13 -11.79
CA ALA A 157 -17.14 -36.53 -11.38
C ALA A 157 -18.31 -37.24 -12.07
N GLU A 158 -19.48 -36.61 -12.16
CA GLU A 158 -20.63 -37.12 -12.88
C GLU A 158 -20.35 -37.34 -14.38
N ARG A 159 -19.66 -36.39 -15.03
CA ARG A 159 -19.29 -36.48 -16.45
C ARG A 159 -18.29 -37.60 -16.72
N ILE A 160 -17.40 -37.92 -15.79
CA ILE A 160 -16.46 -39.05 -15.95
C ILE A 160 -17.19 -40.39 -15.95
N HIS A 161 -18.27 -40.52 -15.19
CA HIS A 161 -19.09 -41.71 -15.21
C HIS A 161 -19.90 -41.90 -16.51
N TYR A 162 -20.09 -40.83 -17.29
CA TYR A 162 -20.76 -40.85 -18.61
C TYR A 162 -19.80 -40.98 -19.79
N ARG A 163 -18.52 -41.31 -19.57
CA ARG A 163 -17.69 -41.71 -20.72
C ARG A 163 -18.23 -43.02 -21.27
N PRO A 164 -18.72 -43.01 -22.53
CA PRO A 164 -19.12 -44.27 -23.14
C PRO A 164 -17.92 -45.23 -23.14
N PHE A 165 -18.12 -46.43 -22.72
CA PHE A 165 -17.19 -47.54 -22.94
C PHE A 165 -16.80 -47.49 -24.41
N GLY A 166 -15.54 -47.36 -24.76
CA GLY A 166 -15.18 -47.39 -26.17
C GLY A 166 -13.92 -46.67 -26.57
N TRP A 167 -13.18 -46.05 -25.66
CA TRP A 167 -11.87 -45.50 -26.03
C TRP A 167 -10.75 -46.53 -26.02
N GLU A 168 -10.98 -47.68 -25.40
CA GLU A 168 -10.04 -48.80 -25.38
C GLU A 168 -10.11 -49.63 -26.68
N ASP A 169 -11.22 -49.52 -27.42
CA ASP A 169 -11.42 -50.26 -28.69
C ASP A 169 -10.87 -49.51 -29.93
N LEU A 170 -10.30 -48.27 -29.75
CA LEU A 170 -9.72 -47.51 -30.84
C LEU A 170 -8.20 -47.68 -30.97
N CYS A 171 -7.59 -48.52 -30.16
CA CYS A 171 -6.16 -48.85 -30.22
C CYS A 171 -6.00 -50.33 -30.63
N VAL A 172 -6.43 -50.68 -31.84
CA VAL A 172 -6.05 -51.92 -32.54
C VAL A 172 -5.39 -51.52 -33.85
#